data_72c538604eea230067edb6638991d420
#
_entry.id   72c538604eea230067edb6638991d420
#
_cell.length_a   1.000
_cell.length_b   1.000
_cell.length_c   1.000
_cell.angle_alpha   90.00
_cell.angle_beta   90.00
_cell.angle_gamma   90.00
#
_symmetry.space_group_name_H-M   'P 1'
#
loop_
_entity.id
_entity.type
_entity.pdbx_description
1 polymer ?
#
loop_
_entity_poly.entity_id
_entity_poly.type
_entity_poly.pdbx_seq_one_letter_code
_entity_poly.pdbx_strand_id
1 'polypeptide(L)'
;MAQNLSLEKDKIRFLMLEGLHDNAFKVLSEAGYHNVENIKTALDPEELIEKIKDAHFIGIRSRTHLTRDILEKAEKLIAIGCFCIGTNQVDLEAARELGIPVFNAPYSNTRSVAELVLAEIIMLMRGIPEKNAVVHRGG
;
A
#
# COMPACT_ATOMS: atom_id res chain seq x y z
N MET A 1 25.27 -17.54 27.08
CA MET A 1 23.84 -17.39 26.73
C MET A 1 23.75 -16.28 25.68
N ALA A 2 23.38 -16.60 24.44
CA ALA A 2 23.19 -15.57 23.44
C ALA A 2 21.95 -14.74 23.86
N GLN A 3 22.15 -13.47 24.15
CA GLN A 3 21.05 -12.54 24.33
C GLN A 3 20.26 -12.49 23.02
N ASN A 4 18.98 -12.86 23.10
CA ASN A 4 18.06 -12.76 21.97
C ASN A 4 17.77 -11.27 21.76
N LEU A 5 18.53 -10.62 20.87
CA LEU A 5 18.48 -9.16 20.63
C LEU A 5 17.32 -8.75 19.72
N SER A 6 16.57 -9.72 19.17
CA SER A 6 15.41 -9.46 18.31
C SER A 6 14.09 -9.75 19.02
N LEU A 7 13.08 -8.95 18.68
CA LEU A 7 11.71 -9.19 19.13
C LEU A 7 11.21 -10.53 18.55
N GLU A 8 10.48 -11.32 19.36
CA GLU A 8 9.82 -12.54 18.88
C GLU A 8 8.83 -12.21 17.77
N LYS A 9 8.79 -13.02 16.71
CA LYS A 9 7.95 -12.76 15.53
C LYS A 9 6.47 -12.55 15.85
N ASP A 10 5.94 -13.27 16.83
CA ASP A 10 4.54 -13.16 17.25
C ASP A 10 4.21 -11.81 17.94
N LYS A 11 5.22 -11.09 18.42
CA LYS A 11 5.09 -9.76 19.00
C LYS A 11 5.17 -8.65 17.96
N ILE A 12 5.62 -8.96 16.75
CA ILE A 12 5.73 -8.00 15.66
C ILE A 12 4.36 -7.83 15.00
N ARG A 13 3.76 -6.66 15.17
CA ARG A 13 2.43 -6.34 14.66
C ARG A 13 2.52 -5.68 13.29
N PHE A 14 1.78 -6.25 12.35
CA PHE A 14 1.55 -5.71 11.02
C PHE A 14 0.15 -5.11 10.92
N LEU A 15 0.05 -3.85 10.51
CA LEU A 15 -1.20 -3.18 10.19
C LEU A 15 -1.30 -3.06 8.66
N MET A 16 -2.21 -3.83 8.06
CA MET A 16 -2.39 -3.91 6.60
C MET A 16 -3.72 -3.29 6.21
N LEU A 17 -3.69 -2.21 5.43
CA LEU A 17 -4.86 -1.42 5.07
C LEU A 17 -5.21 -1.53 3.60
N GLU A 18 -6.43 -1.10 3.25
CA GLU A 18 -6.91 -0.94 1.86
C GLU A 18 -7.05 -2.26 1.07
N GLY A 19 -7.28 -3.37 1.77
CA GLY A 19 -7.55 -4.65 1.13
C GLY A 19 -6.38 -5.13 0.26
N LEU A 20 -5.23 -5.33 0.85
CA LEU A 20 -4.08 -5.92 0.19
C LEU A 20 -4.39 -7.34 -0.28
N HIS A 21 -3.70 -7.77 -1.34
CA HIS A 21 -3.88 -9.09 -1.92
C HIS A 21 -3.48 -10.20 -0.95
N ASP A 22 -4.24 -11.29 -0.93
CA ASP A 22 -4.06 -12.42 0.01
C ASP A 22 -2.65 -13.02 -0.01
N ASN A 23 -1.94 -12.90 -1.12
CA ASN A 23 -0.56 -13.37 -1.23
C ASN A 23 0.39 -12.66 -0.25
N ALA A 24 0.12 -11.40 0.11
CA ALA A 24 0.93 -10.69 1.10
C ALA A 24 0.83 -11.34 2.48
N PHE A 25 -0.38 -11.76 2.86
CA PHE A 25 -0.62 -12.45 4.14
C PHE A 25 -0.03 -13.86 4.15
N LYS A 26 -0.10 -14.56 3.00
CA LYS A 26 0.53 -15.86 2.84
C LYS A 26 2.03 -15.79 3.04
N VAL A 27 2.71 -14.84 2.42
CA VAL A 27 4.16 -14.63 2.56
C VAL A 27 4.54 -14.31 4.00
N LEU A 28 3.78 -13.45 4.70
CA LEU A 28 4.03 -13.14 6.10
C LEU A 28 3.85 -14.38 6.98
N SER A 29 2.80 -15.15 6.77
CA SER A 29 2.53 -16.37 7.53
C SER A 29 3.60 -17.43 7.31
N GLU A 30 4.04 -17.65 6.06
CA GLU A 30 5.14 -18.56 5.72
C GLU A 30 6.48 -18.13 6.35
N ALA A 31 6.67 -16.80 6.51
CA ALA A 31 7.82 -16.24 7.22
C ALA A 31 7.70 -16.31 8.75
N GLY A 32 6.55 -16.79 9.28
CA GLY A 32 6.31 -16.94 10.71
C GLY A 32 5.77 -15.69 11.41
N TYR A 33 5.22 -14.73 10.66
CA TYR A 33 4.55 -13.56 11.23
C TYR A 33 3.03 -13.75 11.21
N HIS A 34 2.43 -13.88 12.39
CA HIS A 34 1.01 -14.19 12.52
C HIS A 34 0.19 -13.04 13.13
N ASN A 35 0.85 -12.05 13.73
CA ASN A 35 0.18 -10.87 14.29
C ASN A 35 -0.07 -9.83 13.20
N VAL A 36 -1.04 -10.11 12.31
CA VAL A 36 -1.36 -9.30 11.14
C VAL A 36 -2.82 -8.86 11.21
N GLU A 37 -3.06 -7.56 11.35
CA GLU A 37 -4.40 -6.97 11.26
C GLU A 37 -4.66 -6.55 9.81
N ASN A 38 -5.72 -7.10 9.19
CA ASN A 38 -6.10 -6.80 7.82
C ASN A 38 -7.40 -5.99 7.79
N ILE A 39 -7.32 -4.75 7.33
CA ILE A 39 -8.47 -3.84 7.18
C ILE A 39 -8.67 -3.55 5.69
N LYS A 40 -9.87 -3.84 5.18
CA LYS A 40 -10.18 -3.74 3.74
C LYS A 40 -10.33 -2.31 3.22
N THR A 41 -10.39 -1.33 4.11
CA THR A 41 -10.59 0.09 3.78
C THR A 41 -9.40 0.93 4.21
N ALA A 42 -9.33 2.16 3.72
CA ALA A 42 -8.56 3.21 4.37
C ALA A 42 -9.26 3.59 5.67
N LEU A 43 -8.50 3.99 6.67
CA LEU A 43 -9.00 4.49 7.94
C LEU A 43 -9.08 6.02 7.91
N ASP A 44 -9.96 6.58 8.73
CA ASP A 44 -9.89 8.01 9.02
C ASP A 44 -8.65 8.34 9.89
N PRO A 45 -8.23 9.61 9.93
CA PRO A 45 -6.99 9.98 10.62
C PRO A 45 -6.97 9.64 12.12
N GLU A 46 -8.10 9.73 12.80
CA GLU A 46 -8.20 9.47 14.23
C GLU A 46 -8.03 7.98 14.53
N GLU A 47 -8.76 7.14 13.80
CA GLU A 47 -8.64 5.69 13.92
C GLU A 47 -7.25 5.19 13.50
N LEU A 48 -6.67 5.79 12.45
CA LEU A 48 -5.32 5.47 12.00
C LEU A 48 -4.27 5.76 13.08
N ILE A 49 -4.36 6.92 13.75
CA ILE A 49 -3.48 7.30 14.84
C ILE A 49 -3.55 6.27 15.98
N GLU A 50 -4.75 5.84 16.37
CA GLU A 50 -4.90 4.87 17.43
C GLU A 50 -4.28 3.50 17.08
N LYS A 51 -4.47 3.06 15.85
CA LYS A 51 -3.97 1.74 15.41
C LYS A 51 -2.46 1.71 15.11
N ILE A 52 -1.90 2.81 14.63
CA ILE A 52 -0.48 2.88 14.24
C ILE A 52 0.47 2.93 15.42
N LYS A 53 0.03 3.42 16.58
CA LYS A 53 0.85 3.53 17.80
C LYS A 53 1.57 2.22 18.17
N ASP A 54 0.89 1.11 18.00
CA ASP A 54 1.39 -0.22 18.35
C ASP A 54 1.87 -1.04 17.15
N ALA A 55 1.76 -0.51 15.93
CA ALA A 55 2.18 -1.19 14.72
C ALA A 55 3.70 -1.11 14.55
N HIS A 56 4.33 -2.23 14.20
CA HIS A 56 5.75 -2.30 13.82
C HIS A 56 5.93 -2.13 12.32
N PHE A 57 4.98 -2.61 11.54
CA PHE A 57 4.93 -2.46 10.09
C PHE A 57 3.55 -2.03 9.67
N ILE A 58 3.49 -1.10 8.70
CA ILE A 58 2.23 -0.72 8.06
C ILE A 58 2.32 -0.96 6.56
N GLY A 59 1.28 -1.59 6.00
CA GLY A 59 1.08 -1.76 4.57
C GLY A 59 -0.11 -0.93 4.11
N ILE A 60 0.12 -0.08 3.12
CA ILE A 60 -0.90 0.83 2.56
C ILE A 60 -0.92 0.73 1.03
N ARG A 61 -1.95 1.29 0.42
CA ARG A 61 -1.98 1.56 -1.02
C ARG A 61 -2.00 3.06 -1.29
N SER A 62 -2.98 3.57 -2.02
CA SER A 62 -2.98 4.96 -2.51
C SER A 62 -3.91 5.91 -1.76
N ARG A 63 -4.76 5.41 -0.84
CA ARG A 63 -5.79 6.20 -0.17
C ARG A 63 -5.44 6.64 1.24
N THR A 64 -4.62 5.86 1.94
CA THR A 64 -4.18 6.18 3.29
C THR A 64 -3.03 7.17 3.22
N HIS A 65 -3.18 8.30 3.89
CA HIS A 65 -2.13 9.31 3.96
C HIS A 65 -1.39 9.23 5.29
N LEU A 66 -0.08 9.04 5.23
CA LEU A 66 0.82 9.05 6.38
C LEU A 66 1.53 10.40 6.43
N THR A 67 0.85 11.36 7.05
CA THR A 67 1.37 12.70 7.30
C THR A 67 2.38 12.70 8.46
N ARG A 68 3.14 13.78 8.61
CA ARG A 68 4.07 13.98 9.73
C ARG A 68 3.40 13.73 11.08
N ASP A 69 2.23 14.33 11.32
CA ASP A 69 1.49 14.20 12.58
C ASP A 69 1.13 12.75 12.93
N ILE A 70 0.86 11.92 11.91
CA ILE A 70 0.57 10.50 12.08
C ILE A 70 1.86 9.72 12.34
N LEU A 71 2.91 10.00 11.59
CA LEU A 71 4.20 9.32 11.74
C LEU A 71 4.85 9.59 13.10
N GLU A 72 4.74 10.80 13.62
CA GLU A 72 5.23 11.17 14.96
C GLU A 72 4.53 10.41 16.11
N LYS A 73 3.33 9.90 15.85
CA LYS A 73 2.59 9.08 16.81
C LYS A 73 2.83 7.57 16.67
N ALA A 74 3.54 7.17 15.64
CA ALA A 74 3.84 5.77 15.35
C ALA A 74 5.11 5.30 16.10
N GLU A 75 5.03 5.25 17.43
CA GLU A 75 6.17 5.05 18.33
C GLU A 75 6.98 3.75 18.09
N LYS A 76 6.34 2.73 17.53
CA LYS A 76 6.96 1.41 17.30
C LYS A 76 7.22 1.10 15.82
N LEU A 77 6.90 2.04 14.93
CA LEU A 77 6.93 1.80 13.50
C LEU A 77 8.37 1.64 13.00
N ILE A 78 8.65 0.49 12.39
CA ILE A 78 9.97 0.11 11.87
C ILE A 78 10.05 0.40 10.38
N ALA A 79 8.98 0.13 9.63
CA ALA A 79 8.95 0.39 8.19
C ALA A 79 7.53 0.54 7.64
N ILE A 80 7.45 1.20 6.47
CA ILE A 80 6.23 1.42 5.70
C ILE A 80 6.34 0.70 4.37
N GLY A 81 5.32 -0.09 4.00
CA GLY A 81 5.17 -0.73 2.70
C GLY A 81 4.05 -0.07 1.89
N CYS A 82 4.40 0.60 0.78
CA CYS A 82 3.44 1.09 -0.21
C CYS A 82 3.22 0.00 -1.26
N PHE A 83 2.09 -0.69 -1.22
CA PHE A 83 1.71 -1.74 -2.17
C PHE A 83 1.17 -1.12 -3.48
N CYS A 84 1.91 -0.15 -4.01
CA CYS A 84 1.64 0.62 -5.23
C CYS A 84 2.95 1.24 -5.74
N ILE A 85 2.88 1.92 -6.88
CA ILE A 85 4.05 2.59 -7.47
C ILE A 85 4.39 3.88 -6.71
N GLY A 86 3.38 4.74 -6.47
CA GLY A 86 3.57 6.05 -5.86
C GLY A 86 3.85 5.98 -4.37
N THR A 87 4.55 6.97 -3.87
CA THR A 87 4.82 7.21 -2.44
C THR A 87 4.32 8.58 -1.98
N ASN A 88 3.58 9.29 -2.84
CA ASN A 88 3.07 10.65 -2.58
C ASN A 88 2.06 10.74 -1.42
N GLN A 89 1.52 9.61 -0.97
CA GLN A 89 0.67 9.49 0.20
C GLN A 89 1.45 9.39 1.52
N VAL A 90 2.78 9.34 1.47
CA VAL A 90 3.65 9.30 2.65
C VAL A 90 4.50 10.57 2.70
N ASP A 91 4.56 11.24 3.84
CA ASP A 91 5.54 12.30 4.10
C ASP A 91 6.94 11.68 4.23
N LEU A 92 7.64 11.61 3.09
CA LEU A 92 8.97 10.96 3.00
C LEU A 92 10.02 11.71 3.81
N GLU A 93 9.89 13.02 3.98
CA GLU A 93 10.82 13.81 4.77
C GLU A 93 10.67 13.50 6.25
N ALA A 94 9.43 13.49 6.74
CA ALA A 94 9.14 13.07 8.11
C ALA A 94 9.59 11.63 8.37
N ALA A 95 9.31 10.69 7.46
CA ALA A 95 9.74 9.31 7.59
C ALA A 95 11.27 9.20 7.68
N ARG A 96 12.00 9.96 6.84
CA ARG A 96 13.47 10.01 6.86
C ARG A 96 14.01 10.55 8.19
N GLU A 97 13.44 11.64 8.71
CA GLU A 97 13.84 12.25 9.98
C GLU A 97 13.59 11.32 11.16
N LEU A 98 12.49 10.56 11.12
CA LEU A 98 12.14 9.57 12.15
C LEU A 98 12.88 8.23 11.98
N GLY A 99 13.67 8.07 10.90
CA GLY A 99 14.42 6.85 10.63
C GLY A 99 13.55 5.68 10.16
N ILE A 100 12.37 5.95 9.57
CA ILE A 100 11.41 4.97 9.11
C ILE A 100 11.58 4.77 7.60
N PRO A 101 12.14 3.65 7.12
CA PRO A 101 12.25 3.35 5.69
C PRO A 101 10.89 3.12 5.05
N VAL A 102 10.76 3.62 3.80
CA VAL A 102 9.55 3.49 2.99
C VAL A 102 9.87 2.66 1.75
N PHE A 103 9.16 1.57 1.56
CA PHE A 103 9.30 0.66 0.42
C PHE A 103 8.08 0.76 -0.49
N ASN A 104 8.29 0.66 -1.79
CA ASN A 104 7.21 0.64 -2.79
C ASN A 104 7.43 -0.46 -3.83
N ALA A 105 6.45 -0.66 -4.73
CA ALA A 105 6.51 -1.62 -5.82
C ALA A 105 6.54 -0.89 -7.19
N PRO A 106 7.67 -0.27 -7.58
CA PRO A 106 7.74 0.70 -8.66
C PRO A 106 7.49 0.11 -10.05
N TYR A 107 7.63 -1.21 -10.23
CA TYR A 107 7.56 -1.86 -11.55
C TYR A 107 6.44 -2.88 -11.69
N SER A 108 5.59 -3.08 -10.69
CA SER A 108 4.65 -4.19 -10.61
C SER A 108 3.56 -4.19 -11.69
N ASN A 109 3.17 -3.02 -12.21
CA ASN A 109 2.11 -2.87 -13.22
C ASN A 109 2.51 -1.98 -14.42
N THR A 110 3.78 -1.67 -14.58
CA THR A 110 4.29 -0.78 -15.64
C THR A 110 3.82 -1.23 -17.03
N ARG A 111 3.93 -2.52 -17.33
CA ARG A 111 3.52 -3.08 -18.64
C ARG A 111 2.01 -2.95 -18.83
N SER A 112 1.21 -3.30 -17.85
CA SER A 112 -0.26 -3.23 -17.93
C SER A 112 -0.74 -1.81 -18.18
N VAL A 113 -0.15 -0.82 -17.51
CA VAL A 113 -0.46 0.60 -17.73
C VAL A 113 -0.05 1.04 -19.13
N ALA A 114 1.14 0.68 -19.61
CA ALA A 114 1.60 1.04 -20.94
C ALA A 114 0.71 0.44 -22.05
N GLU A 115 0.30 -0.81 -21.92
CA GLU A 115 -0.62 -1.47 -22.86
C GLU A 115 -2.00 -0.81 -22.86
N LEU A 116 -2.54 -0.44 -21.69
CA LEU A 116 -3.82 0.25 -21.60
C LEU A 116 -3.76 1.62 -22.26
N VAL A 117 -2.76 2.44 -21.95
CA VAL A 117 -2.59 3.79 -22.53
C VAL A 117 -2.47 3.69 -24.05
N LEU A 118 -1.69 2.75 -24.58
CA LEU A 118 -1.57 2.56 -26.02
C LEU A 118 -2.90 2.19 -26.66
N ALA A 119 -3.66 1.28 -26.04
CA ALA A 119 -4.98 0.90 -26.49
C ALA A 119 -5.97 2.07 -26.49
N GLU A 120 -5.98 2.87 -25.43
CA GLU A 120 -6.83 4.06 -25.31
C GLU A 120 -6.51 5.11 -26.37
N ILE A 121 -5.23 5.38 -26.64
CA ILE A 121 -4.81 6.30 -27.71
C ILE A 121 -5.39 5.83 -29.05
N ILE A 122 -5.25 4.55 -29.40
CA ILE A 122 -5.76 4.02 -30.65
C ILE A 122 -7.28 4.11 -30.71
N MET A 123 -7.97 3.76 -29.63
CA MET A 123 -9.44 3.81 -29.54
C MET A 123 -9.97 5.22 -29.73
N LEU A 124 -9.35 6.21 -29.08
CA LEU A 124 -9.74 7.63 -29.18
C LEU A 124 -9.47 8.20 -30.57
N MET A 125 -8.26 7.99 -31.10
CA MET A 125 -7.90 8.48 -32.45
C MET A 125 -8.78 7.90 -33.56
N ARG A 126 -9.23 6.68 -33.43
CA ARG A 126 -10.09 5.99 -34.40
C ARG A 126 -11.58 6.17 -34.15
N GLY A 127 -11.97 6.83 -33.05
CA GLY A 127 -13.37 7.01 -32.63
C GLY A 127 -14.08 5.66 -32.42
N ILE A 128 -13.38 4.66 -31.92
CA ILE A 128 -13.92 3.31 -31.77
C ILE A 128 -15.10 3.25 -30.79
N PRO A 129 -15.05 3.91 -29.60
CA PRO A 129 -16.17 3.88 -28.67
C PRO A 129 -17.48 4.41 -29.27
N GLU A 130 -17.42 5.55 -29.99
CA GLU A 130 -18.57 6.17 -30.63
C GLU A 130 -19.12 5.31 -31.75
N LYS A 131 -18.25 4.77 -32.63
CA LYS A 131 -18.64 3.88 -33.72
C LYS A 131 -19.26 2.59 -33.19
N ASN A 132 -18.66 2.01 -32.13
CA ASN A 132 -19.22 0.83 -31.48
C ASN A 132 -20.62 1.10 -30.92
N ALA A 133 -20.82 2.24 -30.26
CA ALA A 133 -22.12 2.63 -29.71
C ALA A 133 -23.18 2.82 -30.81
N VAL A 134 -22.82 3.43 -31.95
CA VAL A 134 -23.72 3.61 -33.11
C VAL A 134 -24.12 2.26 -33.68
N VAL A 135 -23.19 1.38 -33.96
CA VAL A 135 -23.47 0.04 -34.52
C VAL A 135 -24.40 -0.78 -33.62
N HIS A 136 -24.17 -0.74 -32.30
CA HIS A 136 -25.01 -1.49 -31.35
C HIS A 136 -26.41 -0.91 -31.18
N ARG A 137 -26.66 0.34 -31.59
CA ARG A 137 -27.97 0.96 -31.61
C ARG A 137 -28.70 0.80 -32.94
N GLY A 138 -28.13 0.11 -33.92
CA GLY A 138 -28.72 -0.14 -35.26
C GLY A 138 -28.50 1.02 -36.22
N GLY A 139 -27.45 1.83 -36.04
CA GLY A 139 -27.06 2.90 -36.97
C GLY A 139 -26.00 2.42 -37.96
#